data_9867b5adde733d7cc0b5cb8a9c34fd71
#
_entry.id   9867b5adde733d7cc0b5cb8a9c34fd71
#
_cell.length_a   1.000
_cell.length_b   1.000
_cell.length_c   1.000
_cell.angle_alpha   90.00
_cell.angle_beta   90.00
_cell.angle_gamma   90.00
#
_symmetry.space_group_name_H-M   'P 1'
#
loop_
_entity.id
_entity.type
_entity.pdbx_description
1 polymer ?
#
loop_
_entity_poly.entity_id
_entity_poly.type
_entity_poly.pdbx_seq_one_letter_code
_entity_poly.pdbx_strand_id
1 'polypeptide(L)'
;MAQIFDELQQIPAGDAQALFECLAAQLKSDKDYHKLFDSRLMQRKYELGLPLVKPASLGDVPEALRKTVEETYITAAREAGELFLAAGDIPAAWMYYQVIREPKPVADAIEALPNTLDHSKVEEILQIALYQGVHPVKGIQLMLKAHGTCSTITAFDQATSNLAPEQRQSCAKAMVRSLYNDLTESVQSSVQKRMAFLPPGGSLRELMSGRDWLFEGGNYHIDVSHLNSVVRFARTIEPPAEEIDLALQLAEYGSQLDSQLQYGGEAPFDDFYAAHVKFFRVLLDKGRADALQYFQDRLDQEPDEQDKPFLAYVLVDLLMRSQQLDPAVTLAAKYLSNINTDARVSFAELCQKAGRIDVWKQVTREQNDLLGYTAAILASPPPPSA
;
A
#
# COMPACT_ATOMS: atom_id res chain seq x y z
N MET A 1 36.02 6.92 -29.95
CA MET A 1 35.83 8.35 -29.58
C MET A 1 36.46 9.35 -30.54
N ALA A 2 37.69 9.18 -31.05
CA ALA A 2 38.26 10.13 -32.02
C ALA A 2 37.45 10.19 -33.34
N GLN A 3 37.03 9.05 -33.87
CA GLN A 3 36.33 8.90 -35.14
C GLN A 3 35.01 9.67 -35.22
N ILE A 4 34.22 9.72 -34.15
CA ILE A 4 32.91 10.42 -34.14
C ILE A 4 33.07 11.95 -34.24
N PHE A 5 34.13 12.53 -33.65
CA PHE A 5 34.40 13.96 -33.79
C PHE A 5 34.73 14.31 -35.24
N ASP A 6 35.45 13.44 -35.92
CA ASP A 6 35.77 13.62 -37.34
C ASP A 6 34.52 13.50 -38.21
N GLU A 7 33.62 12.57 -37.90
CA GLU A 7 32.33 12.42 -38.57
C GLU A 7 31.44 13.66 -38.38
N LEU A 8 31.30 14.13 -37.15
CA LEU A 8 30.54 15.36 -36.85
C LEU A 8 31.14 16.59 -37.55
N GLN A 9 32.46 16.67 -37.70
CA GLN A 9 33.14 17.78 -38.35
C GLN A 9 32.92 17.76 -39.88
N GLN A 10 32.67 16.59 -40.48
CA GLN A 10 32.39 16.45 -41.90
C GLN A 10 30.98 16.87 -42.29
N ILE A 11 30.04 16.92 -41.32
CA ILE A 11 28.66 17.38 -41.56
C ILE A 11 28.69 18.91 -41.77
N PRO A 12 28.08 19.44 -42.85
CA PRO A 12 28.03 20.87 -43.08
C PRO A 12 27.40 21.61 -41.87
N ALA A 13 27.99 22.71 -41.43
CA ALA A 13 27.50 23.50 -40.30
C ALA A 13 26.06 24.02 -40.45
N GLY A 14 25.55 24.09 -41.68
CA GLY A 14 24.16 24.43 -41.98
C GLY A 14 23.16 23.28 -41.83
N ASP A 15 23.64 22.02 -41.73
CA ASP A 15 22.77 20.85 -41.59
C ASP A 15 22.69 20.41 -40.11
N ALA A 16 22.03 21.23 -39.30
CA ALA A 16 21.86 20.96 -37.89
C ALA A 16 21.09 19.65 -37.61
N GLN A 17 20.17 19.26 -38.51
CA GLN A 17 19.43 18.05 -38.34
C GLN A 17 20.35 16.82 -38.43
N ALA A 18 21.19 16.74 -39.47
CA ALA A 18 22.15 15.66 -39.64
C ALA A 18 23.14 15.61 -38.44
N LEU A 19 23.56 16.76 -37.90
CA LEU A 19 24.41 16.82 -36.70
C LEU A 19 23.73 16.19 -35.48
N PHE A 20 22.46 16.53 -35.21
CA PHE A 20 21.72 15.96 -34.05
C PHE A 20 21.39 14.50 -34.25
N GLU A 21 21.10 14.03 -35.48
CA GLU A 21 20.85 12.63 -35.78
C GLU A 21 22.14 11.79 -35.60
N CYS A 22 23.29 12.24 -36.07
CA CYS A 22 24.56 11.61 -35.87
C CYS A 22 24.93 11.52 -34.38
N LEU A 23 24.79 12.61 -33.67
CA LEU A 23 25.03 12.67 -32.22
C LEU A 23 24.10 11.70 -31.46
N ALA A 24 22.81 11.72 -31.74
CA ALA A 24 21.84 10.85 -31.09
C ALA A 24 22.09 9.35 -31.38
N ALA A 25 22.45 9.01 -32.60
CA ALA A 25 22.82 7.64 -33.00
C ALA A 25 24.03 7.15 -32.19
N GLN A 26 25.08 7.96 -32.10
CA GLN A 26 26.28 7.62 -31.33
C GLN A 26 25.96 7.47 -29.83
N LEU A 27 25.22 8.41 -29.23
CA LEU A 27 24.85 8.35 -27.81
C LEU A 27 23.99 7.12 -27.48
N LYS A 28 23.12 6.69 -28.37
CA LYS A 28 22.38 5.43 -28.25
C LYS A 28 23.30 4.21 -28.33
N SER A 29 24.26 4.21 -29.28
CA SER A 29 25.24 3.15 -29.41
C SER A 29 26.12 3.01 -28.16
N ASP A 30 26.52 4.12 -27.59
CA ASP A 30 27.34 4.19 -26.38
C ASP A 30 26.54 3.96 -25.09
N LYS A 31 25.21 3.85 -25.20
CA LYS A 31 24.27 3.79 -24.07
C LYS A 31 24.36 4.99 -23.10
N ASP A 32 24.79 6.13 -23.60
CA ASP A 32 24.85 7.38 -22.84
C ASP A 32 23.52 8.12 -22.93
N TYR A 33 22.50 7.53 -22.31
CA TYR A 33 21.12 8.03 -22.42
C TYR A 33 20.89 9.34 -21.67
N HIS A 34 21.72 9.65 -20.68
CA HIS A 34 21.70 10.99 -20.04
C HIS A 34 22.05 12.09 -21.04
N LYS A 35 23.15 11.91 -21.80
CA LYS A 35 23.51 12.89 -22.85
C LYS A 35 22.52 12.86 -24.03
N LEU A 36 21.93 11.72 -24.33
CA LEU A 36 20.85 11.65 -25.33
C LEU A 36 19.67 12.57 -24.95
N PHE A 37 19.23 12.51 -23.69
CA PHE A 37 18.21 13.42 -23.16
C PHE A 37 18.63 14.90 -23.36
N ASP A 38 19.83 15.25 -22.94
CA ASP A 38 20.37 16.61 -23.12
C ASP A 38 20.45 17.00 -24.60
N SER A 39 20.83 16.08 -25.49
CA SER A 39 20.91 16.36 -26.93
C SER A 39 19.54 16.67 -27.55
N ARG A 40 18.46 16.01 -27.10
CA ARG A 40 17.09 16.30 -27.55
C ARG A 40 16.65 17.71 -27.16
N LEU A 41 16.97 18.13 -25.93
CA LEU A 41 16.66 19.47 -25.46
C LEU A 41 17.53 20.53 -26.15
N MET A 42 18.82 20.21 -26.39
CA MET A 42 19.72 21.08 -27.15
C MET A 42 19.22 21.27 -28.57
N GLN A 43 18.77 20.23 -29.25
CA GLN A 43 18.15 20.29 -30.58
C GLN A 43 16.96 21.25 -30.58
N ARG A 44 16.03 21.10 -29.58
CA ARG A 44 14.85 21.93 -29.50
C ARG A 44 15.20 23.39 -29.23
N LYS A 45 16.15 23.65 -28.33
CA LYS A 45 16.65 25.01 -28.07
C LYS A 45 17.27 25.64 -29.30
N TYR A 46 18.04 24.89 -30.08
CA TYR A 46 18.60 25.32 -31.36
C TYR A 46 17.50 25.77 -32.35
N GLU A 47 16.47 24.94 -32.54
CA GLU A 47 15.31 25.23 -33.42
C GLU A 47 14.57 26.51 -33.01
N LEU A 48 14.55 26.81 -31.70
CA LEU A 48 13.90 27.97 -31.13
C LEU A 48 14.80 29.23 -31.01
N GLY A 49 16.10 29.11 -31.43
CA GLY A 49 17.07 30.20 -31.32
C GLY A 49 17.47 30.53 -29.88
N LEU A 50 17.39 29.54 -28.97
CA LEU A 50 17.70 29.69 -27.54
C LEU A 50 19.16 29.29 -27.23
N PRO A 51 19.72 29.72 -26.08
CA PRO A 51 21.06 29.32 -25.66
C PRO A 51 21.21 27.81 -25.47
N LEU A 52 22.34 27.23 -25.93
CA LEU A 52 22.57 25.78 -25.93
C LEU A 52 23.36 25.29 -24.71
N VAL A 53 23.96 26.17 -23.92
CA VAL A 53 24.96 25.87 -22.87
C VAL A 53 24.39 25.09 -21.69
N LYS A 54 23.11 25.08 -21.46
CA LYS A 54 22.44 24.30 -20.41
C LYS A 54 21.16 23.71 -20.98
N PRO A 55 21.25 22.60 -21.73
CA PRO A 55 20.12 22.06 -22.48
C PRO A 55 18.89 21.81 -21.60
N ALA A 56 19.05 21.18 -20.44
CA ALA A 56 17.97 20.84 -19.53
C ALA A 56 17.44 22.01 -18.68
N SER A 57 18.10 23.19 -18.68
CA SER A 57 17.64 24.35 -17.91
C SER A 57 16.41 24.98 -18.57
N LEU A 58 15.36 25.24 -17.78
CA LEU A 58 14.19 26.01 -18.20
C LEU A 58 14.27 27.49 -17.79
N GLY A 59 15.30 27.88 -17.02
CA GLY A 59 15.45 29.24 -16.48
C GLY A 59 15.67 30.31 -17.53
N ASP A 60 16.25 29.95 -18.65
CA ASP A 60 16.60 30.84 -19.78
C ASP A 60 15.55 30.80 -20.89
N VAL A 61 14.45 30.06 -20.69
CA VAL A 61 13.37 29.91 -21.70
C VAL A 61 12.33 31.00 -21.50
N PRO A 62 12.06 31.86 -22.53
CA PRO A 62 10.99 32.80 -22.48
C PRO A 62 9.64 32.16 -22.23
N GLU A 63 8.75 32.83 -21.48
CA GLU A 63 7.44 32.31 -21.10
C GLU A 63 6.63 31.81 -22.31
N ALA A 64 6.67 32.54 -23.43
CA ALA A 64 5.97 32.19 -24.67
C ALA A 64 6.44 30.85 -25.29
N LEU A 65 7.65 30.42 -25.01
CA LEU A 65 8.26 29.16 -25.53
C LEU A 65 8.32 28.04 -24.49
N ARG A 66 7.99 28.34 -23.24
CA ARG A 66 8.13 27.40 -22.11
C ARG A 66 7.36 26.11 -22.36
N LYS A 67 6.10 26.20 -22.74
CA LYS A 67 5.27 25.03 -23.02
C LYS A 67 5.88 24.11 -24.08
N THR A 68 6.43 24.67 -25.14
CA THR A 68 7.05 23.91 -26.24
C THR A 68 8.30 23.16 -25.78
N VAL A 69 9.12 23.79 -24.94
CA VAL A 69 10.31 23.15 -24.37
C VAL A 69 9.93 22.09 -23.34
N GLU A 70 8.91 22.31 -22.53
CA GLU A 70 8.38 21.34 -21.56
C GLU A 70 7.80 20.11 -22.26
N GLU A 71 7.08 20.25 -23.37
CA GLU A 71 6.61 19.12 -24.19
C GLU A 71 7.77 18.28 -24.72
N THR A 72 8.84 18.95 -25.18
CA THR A 72 10.06 18.26 -25.61
C THR A 72 10.77 17.56 -24.45
N TYR A 73 10.81 18.23 -23.27
CA TYR A 73 11.36 17.63 -22.06
C TYR A 73 10.65 16.33 -21.70
N ILE A 74 9.33 16.32 -21.69
CA ILE A 74 8.52 15.13 -21.42
C ILE A 74 8.83 13.99 -22.40
N THR A 75 8.89 14.33 -23.71
CA THR A 75 9.18 13.34 -24.75
C THR A 75 10.60 12.78 -24.65
N ALA A 76 11.58 13.64 -24.41
CA ALA A 76 12.98 13.22 -24.22
C ALA A 76 13.16 12.39 -22.94
N ALA A 77 12.45 12.75 -21.85
CA ALA A 77 12.47 11.99 -20.61
C ALA A 77 11.89 10.58 -20.79
N ARG A 78 10.78 10.43 -21.53
CA ARG A 78 10.25 9.11 -21.87
C ARG A 78 11.25 8.29 -22.70
N GLU A 79 11.85 8.88 -23.78
CA GLU A 79 12.86 8.20 -24.60
C GLU A 79 14.04 7.70 -23.75
N ALA A 80 14.59 8.55 -22.89
CA ALA A 80 15.71 8.16 -22.03
C ALA A 80 15.29 7.10 -21.01
N GLY A 81 14.12 7.27 -20.36
CA GLY A 81 13.57 6.31 -19.40
C GLY A 81 13.32 4.93 -20.02
N GLU A 82 12.73 4.86 -21.20
CA GLU A 82 12.51 3.60 -21.95
C GLU A 82 13.81 2.88 -22.27
N LEU A 83 14.83 3.64 -22.69
CA LEU A 83 16.15 3.07 -23.01
C LEU A 83 16.87 2.54 -21.76
N PHE A 84 16.76 3.23 -20.61
CA PHE A 84 17.28 2.74 -19.35
C PHE A 84 16.54 1.49 -18.88
N LEU A 85 15.21 1.44 -18.98
CA LEU A 85 14.45 0.22 -18.67
C LEU A 85 14.83 -0.95 -19.58
N ALA A 86 15.00 -0.70 -20.87
CA ALA A 86 15.46 -1.72 -21.80
C ALA A 86 16.89 -2.22 -21.49
N ALA A 87 17.72 -1.39 -20.88
CA ALA A 87 19.06 -1.75 -20.38
C ALA A 87 19.04 -2.41 -18.99
N GLY A 88 17.86 -2.49 -18.33
CA GLY A 88 17.70 -3.05 -16.99
C GLY A 88 18.13 -2.09 -15.86
N ASP A 89 18.32 -0.81 -16.15
CA ASP A 89 18.71 0.21 -15.20
C ASP A 89 17.45 0.98 -14.68
N ILE A 90 16.75 0.35 -13.74
CA ILE A 90 15.54 0.91 -13.16
C ILE A 90 15.81 2.22 -12.40
N PRO A 91 16.87 2.34 -11.58
CA PRO A 91 17.17 3.59 -10.89
C PRO A 91 17.39 4.78 -11.83
N ALA A 92 18.16 4.60 -12.89
CA ALA A 92 18.37 5.64 -13.89
C ALA A 92 17.09 6.01 -14.65
N ALA A 93 16.25 5.02 -14.99
CA ALA A 93 14.96 5.25 -15.61
C ALA A 93 14.04 6.09 -14.68
N TRP A 94 14.04 5.79 -13.40
CA TRP A 94 13.21 6.50 -12.42
C TRP A 94 13.55 7.99 -12.32
N MET A 95 14.81 8.38 -12.49
CA MET A 95 15.20 9.79 -12.52
C MET A 95 14.40 10.62 -13.55
N TYR A 96 14.01 10.01 -14.65
CA TYR A 96 13.22 10.64 -15.72
C TYR A 96 11.72 10.53 -15.46
N TYR A 97 11.23 9.33 -15.16
CA TYR A 97 9.80 9.10 -14.99
C TYR A 97 9.20 9.80 -13.78
N GLN A 98 9.95 9.97 -12.69
CA GLN A 98 9.45 10.71 -11.51
C GLN A 98 9.20 12.20 -11.82
N VAL A 99 10.04 12.84 -12.65
CA VAL A 99 9.90 14.27 -12.99
C VAL A 99 8.66 14.49 -13.86
N ILE A 100 8.39 13.60 -14.79
CA ILE A 100 7.20 13.66 -15.65
C ILE A 100 5.95 13.04 -15.02
N ARG A 101 6.06 12.52 -13.79
CA ARG A 101 4.97 11.90 -13.00
C ARG A 101 4.30 10.71 -13.69
N GLU A 102 5.08 9.88 -14.34
CA GLU A 102 4.64 8.67 -15.03
C GLU A 102 5.27 7.41 -14.39
N PRO A 103 4.85 7.00 -13.17
CA PRO A 103 5.50 5.89 -12.46
C PRO A 103 5.24 4.52 -13.08
N LYS A 104 4.20 4.38 -13.92
CA LYS A 104 3.75 3.07 -14.39
C LYS A 104 4.82 2.25 -15.11
N PRO A 105 5.63 2.76 -16.06
CA PRO A 105 6.66 1.95 -16.73
C PRO A 105 7.70 1.39 -15.75
N VAL A 106 8.05 2.16 -14.72
CA VAL A 106 8.98 1.72 -13.68
C VAL A 106 8.32 0.70 -12.75
N ALA A 107 7.06 0.89 -12.39
CA ALA A 107 6.30 -0.09 -11.62
C ALA A 107 6.20 -1.45 -12.34
N ASP A 108 5.90 -1.44 -13.64
CA ASP A 108 5.83 -2.65 -14.46
C ASP A 108 7.21 -3.36 -14.53
N ALA A 109 8.30 -2.59 -14.64
CA ALA A 109 9.65 -3.14 -14.63
C ALA A 109 10.04 -3.74 -13.26
N ILE A 110 9.64 -3.09 -12.15
CA ILE A 110 9.85 -3.60 -10.79
C ILE A 110 9.04 -4.88 -10.56
N GLU A 111 7.79 -4.95 -11.02
CA GLU A 111 6.97 -6.16 -10.91
C GLU A 111 7.61 -7.36 -11.61
N ALA A 112 8.22 -7.13 -12.78
CA ALA A 112 8.91 -8.18 -13.54
C ALA A 112 10.21 -8.71 -12.90
N LEU A 113 10.72 -8.05 -11.86
CA LEU A 113 11.94 -8.49 -11.17
C LEU A 113 11.72 -9.83 -10.45
N PRO A 114 12.74 -10.70 -10.40
CA PRO A 114 12.69 -11.88 -9.54
C PRO A 114 12.58 -11.46 -8.07
N ASN A 115 12.07 -12.37 -7.23
CA ASN A 115 11.94 -12.09 -5.79
C ASN A 115 13.27 -12.13 -5.03
N THR A 116 14.35 -12.56 -5.69
CA THR A 116 15.71 -12.56 -5.14
C THR A 116 16.61 -11.72 -6.04
N LEU A 117 17.16 -10.66 -5.48
CA LEU A 117 18.11 -9.77 -6.15
C LEU A 117 19.45 -9.79 -5.42
N ASP A 118 20.52 -9.40 -6.14
CA ASP A 118 21.81 -9.15 -5.50
C ASP A 118 21.67 -8.04 -4.46
N HIS A 119 22.37 -8.19 -3.34
CA HIS A 119 22.23 -7.28 -2.18
C HIS A 119 22.47 -5.80 -2.53
N SER A 120 23.41 -5.51 -3.47
CA SER A 120 23.66 -4.14 -3.90
C SER A 120 22.54 -3.50 -4.71
N LYS A 121 21.76 -4.30 -5.44
CA LYS A 121 20.63 -3.83 -6.27
C LYS A 121 19.34 -3.71 -5.48
N VAL A 122 19.18 -4.54 -4.46
CA VAL A 122 17.95 -4.57 -3.67
C VAL A 122 17.67 -3.24 -3.01
N GLU A 123 18.69 -2.58 -2.44
CA GLU A 123 18.52 -1.31 -1.73
C GLU A 123 17.99 -0.19 -2.62
N GLU A 124 18.57 -0.06 -3.83
CA GLU A 124 18.14 0.95 -4.80
C GLU A 124 16.70 0.71 -5.24
N ILE A 125 16.32 -0.55 -5.47
CA ILE A 125 14.95 -0.92 -5.84
C ILE A 125 13.98 -0.70 -4.67
N LEU A 126 14.37 -1.04 -3.43
CA LEU A 126 13.54 -0.80 -2.25
C LEU A 126 13.26 0.68 -2.02
N GLN A 127 14.27 1.53 -2.27
CA GLN A 127 14.10 2.98 -2.19
C GLN A 127 13.00 3.48 -3.15
N ILE A 128 12.96 2.96 -4.36
CA ILE A 128 11.97 3.34 -5.38
C ILE A 128 10.62 2.65 -5.11
N ALA A 129 10.64 1.34 -4.92
CA ALA A 129 9.44 0.53 -4.83
C ALA A 129 8.61 0.82 -3.57
N LEU A 130 9.27 0.82 -2.40
CA LEU A 130 8.61 0.92 -1.10
C LEU A 130 8.57 2.37 -0.59
N TYR A 131 9.74 3.01 -0.46
CA TYR A 131 9.82 4.32 0.19
C TYR A 131 9.31 5.47 -0.67
N GLN A 132 9.43 5.38 -2.00
CA GLN A 132 8.81 6.35 -2.93
C GLN A 132 7.45 5.89 -3.46
N GLY A 133 7.00 4.70 -3.05
CA GLY A 133 5.65 4.21 -3.31
C GLY A 133 5.35 3.80 -4.75
N VAL A 134 6.37 3.54 -5.58
CA VAL A 134 6.19 3.18 -6.99
C VAL A 134 5.56 1.80 -7.14
N HIS A 135 6.01 0.81 -6.34
CA HIS A 135 5.44 -0.53 -6.29
C HIS A 135 5.58 -1.15 -4.89
N PRO A 136 4.82 -0.68 -3.88
CA PRO A 136 5.02 -1.06 -2.48
C PRO A 136 4.91 -2.56 -2.22
N VAL A 137 4.00 -3.26 -2.91
CA VAL A 137 3.80 -4.71 -2.74
C VAL A 137 5.05 -5.49 -3.08
N LYS A 138 5.65 -5.21 -4.25
CA LYS A 138 6.92 -5.84 -4.65
C LYS A 138 8.05 -5.42 -3.72
N GLY A 139 8.05 -4.17 -3.27
CA GLY A 139 8.98 -3.68 -2.24
C GLY A 139 8.92 -4.51 -0.96
N ILE A 140 7.72 -4.77 -0.42
CA ILE A 140 7.53 -5.65 0.76
C ILE A 140 8.03 -7.08 0.48
N GLN A 141 7.73 -7.64 -0.69
CA GLN A 141 8.20 -9.00 -1.04
C GLN A 141 9.74 -9.09 -1.11
N LEU A 142 10.38 -8.10 -1.71
CA LEU A 142 11.84 -8.00 -1.77
C LEU A 142 12.44 -7.80 -0.37
N MET A 143 11.82 -6.93 0.45
CA MET A 143 12.26 -6.66 1.83
C MET A 143 12.20 -7.93 2.69
N LEU A 144 11.10 -8.70 2.62
CA LEU A 144 10.95 -9.98 3.32
C LEU A 144 12.08 -10.96 2.96
N LYS A 145 12.48 -11.02 1.69
CA LYS A 145 13.54 -11.92 1.22
C LYS A 145 14.94 -11.43 1.57
N ALA A 146 15.20 -10.14 1.48
CA ALA A 146 16.53 -9.56 1.69
C ALA A 146 16.84 -9.28 3.16
N HIS A 147 15.87 -8.83 3.94
CA HIS A 147 16.06 -8.33 5.30
C HIS A 147 15.21 -9.04 6.36
N GLY A 148 14.33 -9.94 5.93
CA GLY A 148 13.47 -10.73 6.83
C GLY A 148 12.30 -9.95 7.41
N THR A 149 11.50 -10.64 8.23
CA THR A 149 10.21 -10.18 8.74
C THR A 149 10.33 -8.96 9.64
N CYS A 150 11.31 -8.93 10.55
CA CYS A 150 11.47 -7.82 11.50
C CYS A 150 11.68 -6.46 10.81
N SER A 151 12.64 -6.40 9.86
CA SER A 151 12.91 -5.18 9.09
C SER A 151 11.71 -4.78 8.24
N THR A 152 10.99 -5.75 7.68
CA THR A 152 9.80 -5.49 6.86
C THR A 152 8.65 -4.92 7.68
N ILE A 153 8.42 -5.39 8.91
CA ILE A 153 7.43 -4.84 9.84
C ILE A 153 7.73 -3.36 10.10
N THR A 154 8.98 -3.05 10.44
CA THR A 154 9.40 -1.66 10.70
C THR A 154 9.23 -0.76 9.48
N ALA A 155 9.64 -1.24 8.31
CA ALA A 155 9.51 -0.49 7.05
C ALA A 155 8.03 -0.27 6.68
N PHE A 156 7.18 -1.27 6.87
CA PHE A 156 5.75 -1.14 6.60
C PHE A 156 5.05 -0.16 7.56
N ASP A 157 5.36 -0.22 8.86
CA ASP A 157 4.82 0.75 9.83
C ASP A 157 5.18 2.19 9.44
N GLN A 158 6.41 2.43 9.01
CA GLN A 158 6.86 3.76 8.56
C GLN A 158 6.20 4.21 7.25
N ALA A 159 6.02 3.29 6.30
CA ALA A 159 5.45 3.59 5.01
C ALA A 159 3.92 3.70 5.02
N THR A 160 3.24 3.11 6.01
CA THR A 160 1.77 2.95 6.05
C THR A 160 1.01 4.26 5.85
N SER A 161 1.47 5.36 6.45
CA SER A 161 0.82 6.67 6.34
C SER A 161 0.83 7.24 4.91
N ASN A 162 1.82 6.86 4.10
CA ASN A 162 2.01 7.36 2.74
C ASN A 162 1.41 6.45 1.66
N LEU A 163 0.95 5.24 2.03
CA LEU A 163 0.38 4.28 1.10
C LEU A 163 -1.12 4.52 0.90
N ALA A 164 -1.58 4.41 -0.34
CA ALA A 164 -3.00 4.35 -0.63
C ALA A 164 -3.64 3.11 0.06
N PRO A 165 -4.95 3.15 0.41
CA PRO A 165 -5.62 2.04 1.10
C PRO A 165 -5.44 0.69 0.41
N GLU A 166 -5.52 0.64 -0.93
CA GLU A 166 -5.38 -0.58 -1.74
C GLU A 166 -3.94 -1.12 -1.69
N GLN A 167 -2.95 -0.22 -1.71
CA GLN A 167 -1.53 -0.59 -1.57
C GLN A 167 -1.24 -1.15 -0.18
N ARG A 168 -1.74 -0.48 0.85
CA ARG A 168 -1.61 -0.91 2.25
C ARG A 168 -2.20 -2.29 2.47
N GLN A 169 -3.41 -2.52 1.97
CA GLN A 169 -4.08 -3.81 2.00
C GLN A 169 -3.27 -4.91 1.28
N SER A 170 -2.75 -4.63 0.09
CA SER A 170 -1.97 -5.58 -0.69
C SER A 170 -0.63 -5.92 -0.02
N CYS A 171 0.02 -4.95 0.62
CA CYS A 171 1.21 -5.19 1.44
C CYS A 171 0.89 -6.08 2.66
N ALA A 172 -0.21 -5.78 3.37
CA ALA A 172 -0.65 -6.60 4.51
C ALA A 172 -0.93 -8.06 4.09
N LYS A 173 -1.57 -8.27 2.93
CA LYS A 173 -1.79 -9.62 2.37
C LYS A 173 -0.46 -10.37 2.16
N ALA A 174 0.54 -9.71 1.57
CA ALA A 174 1.85 -10.33 1.36
C ALA A 174 2.53 -10.73 2.67
N MET A 175 2.44 -9.89 3.71
CA MET A 175 3.00 -10.16 5.03
C MET A 175 2.25 -11.29 5.75
N VAL A 176 0.92 -11.33 5.67
CA VAL A 176 0.10 -12.42 6.23
C VAL A 176 0.48 -13.76 5.60
N ARG A 177 0.57 -13.82 4.27
CA ARG A 177 1.00 -15.05 3.56
C ARG A 177 2.38 -15.52 3.98
N SER A 178 3.36 -14.59 4.05
CA SER A 178 4.72 -14.93 4.44
C SER A 178 4.76 -15.50 5.85
N LEU A 179 4.20 -14.80 6.83
CA LEU A 179 4.23 -15.25 8.22
C LEU A 179 3.44 -16.55 8.44
N TYR A 180 2.30 -16.70 7.74
CA TYR A 180 1.51 -17.93 7.81
C TYR A 180 2.30 -19.15 7.31
N ASN A 181 3.03 -19.00 6.20
CA ASN A 181 3.86 -20.06 5.66
C ASN A 181 5.00 -20.41 6.63
N ASP A 182 5.73 -19.40 7.12
CA ASP A 182 6.84 -19.61 8.05
C ASP A 182 6.37 -20.31 9.34
N LEU A 183 5.24 -19.87 9.90
CA LEU A 183 4.65 -20.50 11.09
C LEU A 183 4.17 -21.92 10.81
N THR A 184 3.49 -22.14 9.68
CA THR A 184 2.98 -23.46 9.29
C THR A 184 4.13 -24.46 9.13
N GLU A 185 5.21 -24.08 8.45
CA GLU A 185 6.42 -24.90 8.30
C GLU A 185 7.07 -25.23 9.65
N SER A 186 7.17 -24.25 10.55
CA SER A 186 7.75 -24.42 11.88
C SER A 186 6.92 -25.38 12.75
N VAL A 187 5.59 -25.19 12.76
CA VAL A 187 4.65 -26.09 13.48
C VAL A 187 4.71 -27.50 12.88
N GLN A 188 4.67 -27.62 11.56
CA GLN A 188 4.75 -28.90 10.86
C GLN A 188 6.05 -29.64 11.21
N SER A 189 7.18 -28.95 11.24
CA SER A 189 8.48 -29.52 11.66
C SER A 189 8.42 -30.03 13.11
N SER A 190 7.78 -29.28 14.01
CA SER A 190 7.61 -29.69 15.40
C SER A 190 6.71 -30.90 15.54
N VAL A 191 5.65 -31.01 14.76
CA VAL A 191 4.76 -32.17 14.75
C VAL A 191 5.48 -33.40 14.18
N GLN A 192 6.24 -33.26 13.09
CA GLN A 192 7.00 -34.36 12.47
C GLN A 192 8.04 -34.95 13.39
N LYS A 193 8.64 -34.17 14.27
CA LYS A 193 9.60 -34.67 15.28
C LYS A 193 8.96 -35.60 16.32
N ARG A 194 7.65 -35.45 16.56
CA ARG A 194 6.92 -36.23 17.59
C ARG A 194 6.01 -37.30 17.00
N MET A 195 5.63 -37.20 15.74
CA MET A 195 4.67 -38.10 15.07
C MET A 195 5.27 -38.64 13.78
N ALA A 196 5.40 -39.96 13.67
CA ALA A 196 5.98 -40.64 12.50
C ALA A 196 5.16 -40.49 11.20
N PHE A 197 3.90 -40.08 11.28
CA PHE A 197 2.99 -39.95 10.14
C PHE A 197 2.25 -38.63 10.23
N LEU A 198 2.47 -37.76 9.27
CA LEU A 198 1.66 -36.56 9.03
C LEU A 198 1.09 -36.63 7.62
N PRO A 199 -0.21 -36.40 7.42
CA PRO A 199 -0.71 -36.17 6.07
C PRO A 199 -0.06 -34.91 5.49
N PRO A 200 0.42 -34.94 4.24
CA PRO A 200 0.99 -33.76 3.62
C PRO A 200 -0.09 -32.69 3.40
N GLY A 201 0.22 -31.42 3.73
CA GLY A 201 -0.57 -30.27 3.26
C GLY A 201 -1.72 -29.83 4.17
N GLY A 202 -1.65 -30.00 5.48
CA GLY A 202 -2.66 -29.47 6.41
C GLY A 202 -2.55 -27.96 6.65
N SER A 203 -3.69 -27.29 6.86
CA SER A 203 -3.73 -25.91 7.35
C SER A 203 -3.13 -25.81 8.76
N LEU A 204 -2.72 -24.59 9.16
CA LEU A 204 -2.22 -24.35 10.52
C LEU A 204 -3.21 -24.83 11.58
N ARG A 205 -4.52 -24.60 11.36
CA ARG A 205 -5.61 -25.08 12.23
C ARG A 205 -5.64 -26.61 12.36
N GLU A 206 -5.47 -27.34 11.27
CA GLU A 206 -5.42 -28.81 11.29
C GLU A 206 -4.16 -29.33 11.98
N LEU A 207 -3.03 -28.64 11.80
CA LEU A 207 -1.78 -28.96 12.50
C LEU A 207 -1.88 -28.77 14.02
N MET A 208 -2.65 -27.78 14.48
CA MET A 208 -2.86 -27.54 15.92
C MET A 208 -3.94 -28.45 16.53
N SER A 209 -4.90 -28.91 15.75
CA SER A 209 -6.08 -29.63 16.26
C SER A 209 -5.69 -30.88 17.06
N GLY A 210 -6.11 -30.92 18.36
CA GLY A 210 -5.83 -32.01 19.28
C GLY A 210 -4.34 -32.14 19.65
N ARG A 211 -3.55 -31.08 19.54
CA ARG A 211 -2.11 -31.09 19.84
C ARG A 211 -1.72 -29.96 20.80
N ASP A 212 -2.41 -29.88 21.93
CA ASP A 212 -2.16 -28.87 22.98
C ASP A 212 -0.70 -28.87 23.46
N TRP A 213 -0.04 -30.01 23.34
CA TRP A 213 1.39 -30.17 23.66
C TRP A 213 2.33 -29.25 22.82
N LEU A 214 1.86 -28.70 21.69
CA LEU A 214 2.62 -27.71 20.90
C LEU A 214 2.94 -26.46 21.73
N PHE A 215 2.10 -26.14 22.70
CA PHE A 215 2.19 -24.94 23.53
C PHE A 215 2.64 -25.20 24.96
N GLU A 216 2.85 -26.47 25.33
CA GLU A 216 3.30 -26.85 26.67
C GLU A 216 4.66 -26.22 27.03
N GLY A 217 4.79 -25.78 28.29
CA GLY A 217 6.05 -25.22 28.82
C GLY A 217 6.40 -23.84 28.21
N GLY A 218 5.44 -23.11 27.69
CA GLY A 218 5.65 -21.81 27.06
C GLY A 218 6.31 -21.92 25.68
N ASN A 219 6.13 -23.05 25.00
CA ASN A 219 6.69 -23.25 23.65
C ASN A 219 5.97 -22.39 22.61
N TYR A 220 6.72 -21.89 21.63
CA TYR A 220 6.24 -21.11 20.50
C TYR A 220 7.05 -21.43 19.24
N HIS A 221 6.49 -21.13 18.06
CA HIS A 221 7.05 -21.55 16.77
C HIS A 221 7.39 -20.39 15.85
N ILE A 222 7.08 -19.16 16.28
CA ILE A 222 7.35 -17.92 15.55
C ILE A 222 7.61 -16.80 16.55
N ASP A 223 8.37 -15.79 16.17
CA ASP A 223 8.53 -14.58 17.00
C ASP A 223 7.17 -13.94 17.27
N VAL A 224 6.84 -13.79 18.55
CA VAL A 224 5.54 -13.30 19.00
C VAL A 224 5.31 -11.83 18.60
N SER A 225 6.38 -11.03 18.56
CA SER A 225 6.28 -9.64 18.11
C SER A 225 5.94 -9.52 16.63
N HIS A 226 6.47 -10.44 15.81
CA HIS A 226 6.11 -10.53 14.40
C HIS A 226 4.65 -10.96 14.22
N LEU A 227 4.21 -11.95 15.00
CA LEU A 227 2.83 -12.42 14.98
C LEU A 227 1.84 -11.30 15.31
N ASN A 228 2.10 -10.56 16.39
CA ASN A 228 1.26 -9.43 16.80
C ASN A 228 1.16 -8.37 15.71
N SER A 229 2.31 -7.97 15.13
CA SER A 229 2.36 -6.93 14.12
C SER A 229 1.59 -7.32 12.86
N VAL A 230 1.78 -8.55 12.36
CA VAL A 230 1.11 -9.02 11.14
C VAL A 230 -0.39 -9.23 11.35
N VAL A 231 -0.81 -9.75 12.50
CA VAL A 231 -2.23 -9.85 12.87
C VAL A 231 -2.88 -8.45 12.92
N ARG A 232 -2.19 -7.46 13.48
CA ARG A 232 -2.65 -6.07 13.49
C ARG A 232 -2.77 -5.49 12.07
N PHE A 233 -1.78 -5.71 11.21
CA PHE A 233 -1.81 -5.25 9.82
C PHE A 233 -2.96 -5.88 9.02
N ALA A 234 -3.30 -7.13 9.30
CA ALA A 234 -4.37 -7.85 8.62
C ALA A 234 -5.76 -7.20 8.80
N ARG A 235 -5.96 -6.35 9.82
CA ARG A 235 -7.21 -5.57 9.97
C ARG A 235 -7.52 -4.69 8.77
N THR A 236 -6.50 -4.31 7.99
CA THR A 236 -6.68 -3.47 6.80
C THR A 236 -7.23 -4.25 5.59
N ILE A 237 -7.23 -5.58 5.62
CA ILE A 237 -7.62 -6.42 4.47
C ILE A 237 -9.13 -6.46 4.32
N GLU A 238 -9.62 -6.06 3.13
CA GLU A 238 -11.04 -6.09 2.81
C GLU A 238 -11.51 -7.46 2.31
N PRO A 239 -12.73 -7.91 2.71
CA PRO A 239 -13.35 -9.05 2.10
C PRO A 239 -13.83 -8.74 0.65
N PRO A 240 -13.88 -9.76 -0.25
CA PRO A 240 -13.40 -11.12 -0.04
C PRO A 240 -11.88 -11.23 -0.23
N ALA A 241 -11.19 -11.89 0.71
CA ALA A 241 -9.77 -12.19 0.59
C ALA A 241 -9.44 -13.45 1.42
N GLU A 242 -8.70 -14.39 0.82
CA GLU A 242 -8.29 -15.62 1.52
C GLU A 242 -7.37 -15.33 2.71
N GLU A 243 -6.58 -14.26 2.64
CA GLU A 243 -5.67 -13.84 3.71
C GLU A 243 -6.38 -13.49 5.01
N ILE A 244 -7.68 -13.20 4.98
CA ILE A 244 -8.46 -13.00 6.20
C ILE A 244 -8.61 -14.32 6.97
N ASP A 245 -8.77 -15.47 6.28
CA ASP A 245 -8.78 -16.77 6.97
C ASP A 245 -7.38 -17.18 7.44
N LEU A 246 -6.34 -16.86 6.69
CA LEU A 246 -4.97 -17.04 7.16
C LEU A 246 -4.69 -16.21 8.43
N ALA A 247 -5.11 -14.94 8.45
CA ALA A 247 -5.00 -14.06 9.61
C ALA A 247 -5.83 -14.57 10.80
N LEU A 248 -7.01 -15.12 10.55
CA LEU A 248 -7.81 -15.79 11.57
C LEU A 248 -7.03 -16.95 12.19
N GLN A 249 -6.40 -17.80 11.39
CA GLN A 249 -5.60 -18.93 11.89
C GLN A 249 -4.35 -18.47 12.67
N LEU A 250 -3.72 -17.36 12.23
CA LEU A 250 -2.62 -16.74 13.00
C LEU A 250 -3.10 -16.24 14.37
N ALA A 251 -4.28 -15.60 14.43
CA ALA A 251 -4.86 -15.15 15.70
C ALA A 251 -5.31 -16.33 16.58
N GLU A 252 -5.85 -17.41 15.99
CA GLU A 252 -6.19 -18.64 16.70
C GLU A 252 -4.95 -19.30 17.29
N TYR A 253 -3.82 -19.31 16.57
CA TYR A 253 -2.53 -19.76 17.09
C TYR A 253 -2.09 -18.90 18.28
N GLY A 254 -2.12 -17.58 18.13
CA GLY A 254 -1.76 -16.65 19.21
C GLY A 254 -2.59 -16.82 20.47
N SER A 255 -3.88 -17.18 20.34
CA SER A 255 -4.77 -17.44 21.48
C SER A 255 -4.39 -18.71 22.28
N GLN A 256 -3.57 -19.62 21.73
CA GLN A 256 -3.09 -20.81 22.39
C GLN A 256 -1.75 -20.61 23.11
N LEU A 257 -1.07 -19.49 22.87
CA LEU A 257 0.20 -19.19 23.54
C LEU A 257 0.01 -19.01 25.05
N ASP A 258 1.07 -19.31 25.81
CA ASP A 258 1.10 -18.99 27.23
C ASP A 258 0.79 -17.51 27.48
N SER A 259 0.08 -17.21 28.57
CA SER A 259 -0.33 -15.84 28.90
C SER A 259 0.83 -14.84 28.97
N GLN A 260 2.03 -15.29 29.33
CA GLN A 260 3.24 -14.45 29.34
C GLN A 260 3.75 -14.09 27.93
N LEU A 261 3.35 -14.85 26.93
CA LEU A 261 3.67 -14.63 25.51
C LEU A 261 2.57 -13.89 24.75
N GLN A 262 1.40 -13.71 25.39
CA GLN A 262 0.31 -12.97 24.76
C GLN A 262 0.53 -11.47 24.91
N TYR A 263 0.24 -10.74 23.84
CA TYR A 263 0.36 -9.30 23.82
C TYR A 263 -0.91 -8.66 24.40
N GLY A 264 -0.74 -7.68 25.30
CA GLY A 264 -1.83 -6.83 25.76
C GLY A 264 -2.00 -5.66 24.81
N GLY A 265 -3.15 -5.59 24.15
CA GLY A 265 -3.48 -4.50 23.22
C GLY A 265 -4.19 -3.33 23.94
N GLU A 266 -4.62 -2.36 23.14
CA GLU A 266 -5.52 -1.28 23.56
C GLU A 266 -6.97 -1.66 23.24
N ALA A 267 -7.94 -1.15 24.02
CA ALA A 267 -9.36 -1.41 23.77
C ALA A 267 -9.76 -1.03 22.32
N PRO A 268 -10.61 -1.82 21.68
CA PRO A 268 -11.26 -3.06 22.10
C PRO A 268 -10.43 -4.34 21.89
N PHE A 269 -9.12 -4.22 21.64
CA PHE A 269 -8.19 -5.33 21.40
C PHE A 269 -7.25 -5.57 22.58
N ASP A 270 -7.64 -5.23 23.78
CA ASP A 270 -6.87 -5.46 25.03
C ASP A 270 -6.64 -6.96 25.27
N ASP A 271 -7.62 -7.83 25.00
CA ASP A 271 -7.41 -9.27 24.77
C ASP A 271 -7.06 -9.50 23.30
N PHE A 272 -5.79 -9.24 22.97
CA PHE A 272 -5.34 -9.03 21.59
C PHE A 272 -5.79 -10.13 20.63
N TYR A 273 -5.45 -11.39 20.91
CA TYR A 273 -5.75 -12.46 19.97
C TYR A 273 -7.22 -12.85 19.94
N ALA A 274 -7.88 -12.90 21.11
CA ALA A 274 -9.30 -13.23 21.18
C ALA A 274 -10.16 -12.18 20.44
N ALA A 275 -9.84 -10.91 20.60
CA ALA A 275 -10.51 -9.83 19.89
C ALA A 275 -10.26 -9.91 18.36
N HIS A 276 -9.04 -10.22 17.92
CA HIS A 276 -8.74 -10.40 16.49
C HIS A 276 -9.44 -11.63 15.90
N VAL A 277 -9.57 -12.72 16.65
CA VAL A 277 -10.38 -13.88 16.23
C VAL A 277 -11.82 -13.45 15.97
N LYS A 278 -12.42 -12.67 16.87
CA LYS A 278 -13.78 -12.12 16.67
C LYS A 278 -13.84 -11.20 15.47
N PHE A 279 -12.88 -10.29 15.32
CA PHE A 279 -12.79 -9.35 14.20
C PHE A 279 -12.78 -10.08 12.84
N PHE A 280 -11.88 -11.04 12.65
CA PHE A 280 -11.80 -11.78 11.39
C PHE A 280 -13.01 -12.70 11.14
N ARG A 281 -13.64 -13.23 12.21
CA ARG A 281 -14.89 -13.99 12.08
C ARG A 281 -16.04 -13.15 11.54
N VAL A 282 -16.14 -11.85 11.94
CA VAL A 282 -17.12 -10.93 11.35
C VAL A 282 -16.91 -10.82 9.83
N LEU A 283 -15.65 -10.62 9.40
CA LEU A 283 -15.30 -10.42 8.00
C LEU A 283 -15.53 -11.68 7.14
N LEU A 284 -15.38 -12.86 7.75
CA LEU A 284 -15.56 -14.16 7.09
C LEU A 284 -17.00 -14.71 7.19
N ASP A 285 -17.91 -13.98 7.84
CA ASP A 285 -19.27 -14.45 8.13
C ASP A 285 -19.32 -15.76 8.94
N LYS A 286 -18.35 -15.94 9.84
CA LYS A 286 -18.23 -17.13 10.69
C LYS A 286 -18.73 -16.82 12.11
N GLY A 287 -20.02 -17.03 12.40
CA GLY A 287 -20.62 -16.64 13.68
C GLY A 287 -20.64 -15.11 13.88
N ARG A 288 -20.98 -14.38 12.83
CA ARG A 288 -20.94 -12.92 12.77
C ARG A 288 -21.70 -12.27 13.91
N ALA A 289 -22.88 -12.73 14.24
CA ALA A 289 -23.72 -12.13 15.28
C ALA A 289 -23.01 -12.13 16.66
N ASP A 290 -22.48 -13.27 17.07
CA ASP A 290 -21.76 -13.40 18.35
C ASP A 290 -20.46 -12.59 18.35
N ALA A 291 -19.80 -12.51 17.20
CA ALA A 291 -18.56 -11.75 17.06
C ALA A 291 -18.81 -10.23 17.10
N LEU A 292 -19.89 -9.74 16.48
CA LEU A 292 -20.30 -8.33 16.60
C LEU A 292 -20.76 -8.00 18.01
N GLN A 293 -21.50 -8.93 18.67
CA GLN A 293 -21.95 -8.74 20.05
C GLN A 293 -20.76 -8.54 21.00
N TYR A 294 -19.66 -9.25 20.79
CA TYR A 294 -18.44 -9.03 21.58
C TYR A 294 -17.99 -7.56 21.56
N PHE A 295 -17.92 -6.93 20.37
CA PHE A 295 -17.51 -5.53 20.26
C PHE A 295 -18.58 -4.56 20.80
N GLN A 296 -19.87 -4.91 20.65
CA GLN A 296 -20.95 -4.13 21.26
C GLN A 296 -20.86 -4.15 22.77
N ASP A 297 -20.67 -5.33 23.37
CA ASP A 297 -20.52 -5.47 24.84
C ASP A 297 -19.33 -4.67 25.37
N ARG A 298 -18.21 -4.67 24.63
CA ARG A 298 -17.03 -3.85 25.00
C ARG A 298 -17.35 -2.37 24.98
N LEU A 299 -18.06 -1.88 23.96
CA LEU A 299 -18.50 -0.48 23.89
C LEU A 299 -19.46 -0.11 25.02
N ASP A 300 -20.41 -1.00 25.32
CA ASP A 300 -21.42 -0.74 26.36
C ASP A 300 -20.82 -0.78 27.78
N GLN A 301 -19.78 -1.57 28.00
CA GLN A 301 -19.07 -1.70 29.26
C GLN A 301 -17.99 -0.65 29.48
N GLU A 302 -17.61 0.12 28.45
CA GLU A 302 -16.57 1.14 28.57
C GLU A 302 -17.03 2.27 29.51
N PRO A 303 -16.34 2.48 30.64
CA PRO A 303 -16.74 3.50 31.60
C PRO A 303 -16.35 4.92 31.17
N ASP A 304 -15.28 5.07 30.35
CA ASP A 304 -14.82 6.38 29.92
C ASP A 304 -15.52 6.80 28.62
N GLU A 305 -16.31 7.88 28.72
CA GLU A 305 -16.99 8.45 27.55
C GLU A 305 -16.00 8.95 26.47
N GLN A 306 -14.74 9.25 26.83
CA GLN A 306 -13.73 9.71 25.88
C GLN A 306 -13.17 8.54 25.05
N ASP A 307 -13.20 7.32 25.56
CA ASP A 307 -12.72 6.13 24.87
C ASP A 307 -13.80 5.46 24.00
N LYS A 308 -15.08 5.67 24.32
CA LYS A 308 -16.20 5.12 23.52
C LYS A 308 -16.12 5.37 22.03
N PRO A 309 -15.71 6.55 21.54
CA PRO A 309 -15.57 6.77 20.11
C PRO A 309 -14.57 5.83 19.42
N PHE A 310 -13.47 5.45 20.08
CA PHE A 310 -12.49 4.50 19.51
C PHE A 310 -13.08 3.11 19.38
N LEU A 311 -13.82 2.64 20.40
CA LEU A 311 -14.51 1.35 20.35
C LEU A 311 -15.62 1.36 19.29
N ALA A 312 -16.42 2.43 19.27
CA ALA A 312 -17.48 2.61 18.28
C ALA A 312 -16.93 2.63 16.85
N TYR A 313 -15.76 3.24 16.62
CA TYR A 313 -15.11 3.25 15.31
C TYR A 313 -14.84 1.84 14.77
N VAL A 314 -14.30 0.95 15.62
CA VAL A 314 -14.05 -0.45 15.24
C VAL A 314 -15.35 -1.19 14.91
N LEU A 315 -16.39 -0.99 15.73
CA LEU A 315 -17.69 -1.63 15.50
C LEU A 315 -18.38 -1.09 14.25
N VAL A 316 -18.31 0.22 13.99
CA VAL A 316 -18.83 0.83 12.75
C VAL A 316 -18.08 0.31 11.53
N ASP A 317 -16.75 0.21 11.57
CA ASP A 317 -15.95 -0.40 10.48
C ASP A 317 -16.40 -1.84 10.18
N LEU A 318 -16.58 -2.66 11.21
CA LEU A 318 -17.06 -4.04 11.07
C LEU A 318 -18.48 -4.11 10.48
N LEU A 319 -19.40 -3.26 10.95
CA LEU A 319 -20.77 -3.19 10.44
C LEU A 319 -20.79 -2.79 8.95
N MET A 320 -19.98 -1.79 8.57
CA MET A 320 -19.85 -1.37 7.19
C MET A 320 -19.30 -2.48 6.29
N ARG A 321 -18.22 -3.13 6.71
CA ARG A 321 -17.55 -4.20 5.96
C ARG A 321 -18.40 -5.46 5.87
N SER A 322 -19.32 -5.65 6.81
CA SER A 322 -20.34 -6.73 6.77
C SER A 322 -21.68 -6.32 6.15
N GLN A 323 -21.72 -5.13 5.48
CA GLN A 323 -22.90 -4.60 4.78
C GLN A 323 -24.12 -4.32 5.68
N GLN A 324 -23.91 -4.11 6.97
CA GLN A 324 -24.94 -3.73 7.94
C GLN A 324 -24.96 -2.20 8.09
N LEU A 325 -25.38 -1.49 7.03
CA LEU A 325 -25.22 -0.04 6.94
C LEU A 325 -26.13 0.75 7.90
N ASP A 326 -27.37 0.32 8.12
CA ASP A 326 -28.29 1.02 9.03
C ASP A 326 -27.82 1.04 10.48
N PRO A 327 -27.41 -0.09 11.10
CA PRO A 327 -26.77 -0.09 12.41
C PRO A 327 -25.49 0.74 12.45
N ALA A 328 -24.67 0.70 11.39
CA ALA A 328 -23.45 1.49 11.28
C ALA A 328 -23.75 3.00 11.34
N VAL A 329 -24.75 3.48 10.58
CA VAL A 329 -25.17 4.91 10.61
C VAL A 329 -25.67 5.30 11.98
N THR A 330 -26.49 4.47 12.63
CA THR A 330 -27.04 4.75 13.96
C THR A 330 -25.94 4.90 15.00
N LEU A 331 -24.95 4.01 14.99
CA LEU A 331 -23.83 4.03 15.90
C LEU A 331 -22.88 5.21 15.62
N ALA A 332 -22.59 5.46 14.35
CA ALA A 332 -21.75 6.56 13.93
C ALA A 332 -22.36 7.93 14.28
N ALA A 333 -23.68 8.09 14.11
CA ALA A 333 -24.39 9.30 14.50
C ALA A 333 -24.23 9.59 16.01
N LYS A 334 -24.24 8.56 16.83
CA LYS A 334 -24.12 8.69 18.30
C LYS A 334 -22.71 9.03 18.77
N TYR A 335 -21.68 8.39 18.20
CA TYR A 335 -20.32 8.46 18.76
C TYR A 335 -19.29 9.11 17.86
N LEU A 336 -19.49 9.15 16.53
CA LEU A 336 -18.46 9.56 15.56
C LEU A 336 -18.79 10.83 14.79
N SER A 337 -19.99 11.36 14.93
CA SER A 337 -20.45 12.52 14.15
C SER A 337 -19.64 13.81 14.38
N ASN A 338 -18.97 13.93 15.52
CA ASN A 338 -18.14 15.10 15.90
C ASN A 338 -16.64 14.87 15.66
N ILE A 339 -16.24 13.70 15.15
CA ILE A 339 -14.83 13.35 15.03
C ILE A 339 -14.37 13.58 13.60
N ASN A 340 -13.55 14.60 13.39
CA ASN A 340 -12.73 14.77 12.18
C ASN A 340 -11.58 13.77 12.26
N THR A 341 -11.86 12.49 12.07
CA THR A 341 -10.84 11.45 11.99
C THR A 341 -10.53 11.16 10.53
N ASP A 342 -9.29 10.72 10.26
CA ASP A 342 -8.89 10.03 9.02
C ASP A 342 -9.62 8.67 8.91
N ALA A 343 -10.94 8.71 9.11
CA ALA A 343 -11.80 7.54 9.00
C ALA A 343 -11.79 7.06 7.55
N ARG A 344 -11.84 5.74 7.35
CA ARG A 344 -11.96 5.12 6.04
C ARG A 344 -13.10 5.68 5.20
N VAL A 345 -14.16 6.10 5.86
CA VAL A 345 -15.37 6.68 5.26
C VAL A 345 -15.89 7.75 6.22
N SER A 346 -16.14 8.93 5.70
CA SER A 346 -16.75 10.00 6.49
C SER A 346 -18.19 9.64 6.87
N PHE A 347 -18.70 10.26 7.93
CA PHE A 347 -20.10 10.08 8.33
C PHE A 347 -21.09 10.40 7.19
N ALA A 348 -20.79 11.45 6.41
CA ALA A 348 -21.58 11.82 5.24
C ALA A 348 -21.62 10.71 4.17
N GLU A 349 -20.45 10.16 3.83
CA GLU A 349 -20.33 9.05 2.86
C GLU A 349 -21.04 7.79 3.36
N LEU A 350 -20.96 7.49 4.65
CA LEU A 350 -21.68 6.37 5.25
C LEU A 350 -23.20 6.55 5.11
N CYS A 351 -23.71 7.74 5.45
CA CYS A 351 -25.12 8.06 5.28
C CYS A 351 -25.59 7.96 3.82
N GLN A 352 -24.77 8.42 2.88
CA GLN A 352 -25.06 8.30 1.44
C GLN A 352 -25.12 6.83 1.00
N LYS A 353 -24.14 6.02 1.38
CA LYS A 353 -24.09 4.58 1.08
C LYS A 353 -25.28 3.82 1.66
N ALA A 354 -25.72 4.21 2.86
CA ALA A 354 -26.87 3.62 3.53
C ALA A 354 -28.23 4.15 3.04
N GLY A 355 -28.25 5.21 2.22
CA GLY A 355 -29.47 5.91 1.84
C GLY A 355 -30.12 6.72 2.99
N ARG A 356 -29.37 6.95 4.09
CA ARG A 356 -29.82 7.60 5.32
C ARG A 356 -29.52 9.12 5.33
N ILE A 357 -29.95 9.79 4.26
CA ILE A 357 -29.80 11.26 4.14
C ILE A 357 -30.60 12.00 5.23
N ASP A 358 -31.67 11.40 5.72
CA ASP A 358 -32.46 11.89 6.84
C ASP A 358 -31.59 12.06 8.11
N VAL A 359 -30.79 11.06 8.45
CA VAL A 359 -29.89 11.09 9.61
C VAL A 359 -28.77 12.11 9.42
N TRP A 360 -28.21 12.19 8.21
CA TRP A 360 -27.19 13.18 7.88
C TRP A 360 -27.71 14.61 8.09
N LYS A 361 -28.92 14.94 7.58
CA LYS A 361 -29.58 16.23 7.82
C LYS A 361 -29.80 16.52 9.29
N GLN A 362 -30.27 15.51 10.05
CA GLN A 362 -30.51 15.67 11.48
C GLN A 362 -29.22 16.03 12.21
N VAL A 363 -28.16 15.23 12.04
CA VAL A 363 -26.89 15.41 12.73
C VAL A 363 -26.24 16.75 12.39
N THR A 364 -26.16 17.13 11.12
CA THR A 364 -25.58 18.40 10.72
C THR A 364 -26.37 19.60 11.24
N ARG A 365 -27.69 19.47 11.36
CA ARG A 365 -28.55 20.51 11.99
C ARG A 365 -28.28 20.64 13.50
N GLU A 366 -28.13 19.52 14.20
CA GLU A 366 -27.81 19.50 15.65
C GLU A 366 -26.42 20.08 15.91
N GLN A 367 -25.48 19.89 15.00
CA GLN A 367 -24.11 20.43 15.07
C GLN A 367 -23.99 21.88 14.56
N ASN A 368 -25.07 22.46 14.05
CA ASN A 368 -25.05 23.78 13.42
C ASN A 368 -24.09 23.87 12.20
N ASP A 369 -23.87 22.73 11.50
CA ASP A 369 -23.07 22.63 10.28
C ASP A 369 -23.92 22.96 9.04
N LEU A 370 -23.91 24.22 8.65
CA LEU A 370 -24.65 24.73 7.49
C LEU A 370 -24.14 24.13 6.17
N LEU A 371 -22.84 23.87 6.05
CA LEU A 371 -22.26 23.32 4.82
C LEU A 371 -22.68 21.86 4.64
N GLY A 372 -22.50 21.03 5.68
CA GLY A 372 -22.92 19.63 5.68
C GLY A 372 -24.43 19.47 5.50
N TYR A 373 -25.23 20.35 6.13
CA TYR A 373 -26.69 20.34 5.95
C TYR A 373 -27.10 20.66 4.52
N THR A 374 -26.45 21.66 3.89
CA THR A 374 -26.71 22.02 2.49
C THR A 374 -26.30 20.86 1.55
N ALA A 375 -25.14 20.24 1.79
CA ALA A 375 -24.72 19.08 1.04
C ALA A 375 -25.71 17.91 1.16
N ALA A 376 -26.26 17.67 2.37
CA ALA A 376 -27.27 16.65 2.59
C ALA A 376 -28.59 16.94 1.86
N ILE A 377 -29.00 18.22 1.74
CA ILE A 377 -30.15 18.61 0.92
C ILE A 377 -29.90 18.28 -0.55
N LEU A 378 -28.72 18.66 -1.08
CA LEU A 378 -28.37 18.44 -2.48
C LEU A 378 -28.20 16.95 -2.83
N ALA A 379 -27.77 16.13 -1.87
CA ALA A 379 -27.67 14.69 -2.02
C ALA A 379 -29.03 13.97 -1.95
N SER A 380 -30.10 14.66 -1.56
CA SER A 380 -31.45 14.06 -1.52
C SER A 380 -31.97 13.85 -2.94
N PRO A 381 -32.68 12.71 -3.23
CA PRO A 381 -33.36 12.57 -4.50
C PRO A 381 -34.36 13.72 -4.69
N PRO A 382 -34.55 14.20 -5.91
CA PRO A 382 -35.54 15.25 -6.18
C PRO A 382 -36.94 14.74 -5.73
N PRO A 383 -37.80 15.63 -5.22
CA PRO A 383 -39.16 15.23 -4.88
C PRO A 383 -39.83 14.62 -6.10
N PRO A 384 -40.65 13.57 -5.91
CA PRO A 384 -41.40 13.01 -7.04
C PRO A 384 -42.15 14.13 -7.74
N SER A 385 -41.96 14.23 -9.05
CA SER A 385 -42.68 15.20 -9.88
C SER A 385 -44.17 15.00 -9.69
N ALA A 386 -44.86 16.04 -9.21
CA ALA A 386 -46.29 16.06 -8.96
C ALA A 386 -47.09 15.92 -10.25
#